data_23129ea1d336ef9db075e87e4b8a561e
#
_entry.id   23129ea1d336ef9db075e87e4b8a561e
#
_cell.length_a   1.000
_cell.length_b   1.000
_cell.length_c   1.000
_cell.angle_alpha   90.00
_cell.angle_beta   90.00
_cell.angle_gamma   90.00
#
_symmetry.space_group_name_H-M   'P 1'
#
loop_
_entity.id
_entity.type
_entity.pdbx_description
1 polymer ?
#
loop_
_entity_poly.entity_id
_entity_poly.type
_entity_poly.pdbx_seq_one_letter_code
_entity_poly.pdbx_strand_id
1 'polypeptide(L)'
;MEPWSRDAAGRFDEHELVSGALDGNPLGDPAARPLWVYVPPGYDAEPDRRFPSLYLIQGHTGQLDMWRNRSAFRPTVPELVDRLFADEGCPPALVVFVDAWTSYGGSQFLDSPGVGNYHTYLCDEIVPFVDARYRTLAHAAHRGIAGKSSGGYGAMVTPMLRPDLFGGLATHAGDALFELCYLPDFREAVRALRDSYDGSFEKFWEDFRSRPAFTKSTDFPLLNTWAMAACYSANADGSIDLPFEQETGQLRPDVWERWLAWDPVRMADGHAEALRGLRAVYIDAGKRDQFFLDVGAEAFRRALERIGVTDVFFELFDATHSSIEYRYPVALRYLAERLQPM
;
A
#
# COMPACT_ATOMS: atom_id res chain seq x y z
N MET A 1 -10.98 -16.77 -20.67
CA MET A 1 -9.77 -16.56 -19.84
C MET A 1 -8.69 -17.48 -20.38
N GLU A 2 -7.52 -16.93 -20.69
CA GLU A 2 -6.43 -17.75 -21.22
C GLU A 2 -5.68 -18.42 -20.07
N PRO A 3 -5.37 -19.72 -20.18
CA PRO A 3 -4.77 -20.46 -19.07
C PRO A 3 -3.25 -20.22 -18.90
N TRP A 4 -2.60 -19.63 -19.90
CA TRP A 4 -1.17 -19.34 -19.90
C TRP A 4 -0.88 -17.84 -20.00
N SER A 5 0.31 -17.44 -19.56
CA SER A 5 0.84 -16.11 -19.83
C SER A 5 1.18 -16.00 -21.31
N ARG A 6 0.95 -14.83 -21.90
CA ARG A 6 1.45 -14.44 -23.22
C ARG A 6 2.63 -13.50 -23.07
N ASP A 7 3.37 -13.33 -24.15
CA ASP A 7 4.35 -12.25 -24.24
C ASP A 7 3.63 -10.92 -24.07
N ALA A 8 4.23 -10.01 -23.29
CA ALA A 8 3.68 -8.70 -23.06
C ALA A 8 3.80 -7.83 -24.33
N ALA A 9 2.81 -6.98 -24.55
CA ALA A 9 2.86 -5.97 -25.62
C ALA A 9 3.82 -4.82 -25.27
N GLY A 10 3.88 -4.44 -23.99
CA GLY A 10 4.92 -3.61 -23.41
C GLY A 10 6.12 -4.43 -22.94
N ARG A 11 6.93 -3.86 -22.04
CA ARG A 11 8.02 -4.58 -21.40
C ARG A 11 8.07 -4.33 -19.90
N PHE A 12 8.69 -5.26 -19.16
CA PHE A 12 8.97 -5.12 -17.74
C PHE A 12 10.49 -5.02 -17.57
N ASP A 13 10.95 -3.86 -17.11
CA ASP A 13 12.34 -3.66 -16.74
C ASP A 13 12.49 -3.99 -15.25
N GLU A 14 13.37 -4.92 -14.93
CA GLU A 14 13.66 -5.37 -13.57
C GLU A 14 14.93 -4.71 -13.06
N HIS A 15 14.83 -4.10 -11.89
CA HIS A 15 15.93 -3.38 -11.24
C HIS A 15 16.14 -3.90 -9.82
N GLU A 16 17.33 -3.68 -9.32
CA GLU A 16 17.65 -3.75 -7.91
C GLU A 16 18.14 -2.37 -7.47
N LEU A 17 17.50 -1.80 -6.45
CA LEU A 17 17.89 -0.52 -5.85
C LEU A 17 18.48 -0.77 -4.47
N VAL A 18 19.73 -0.39 -4.27
CA VAL A 18 20.34 -0.38 -2.94
C VAL A 18 19.96 0.92 -2.26
N SER A 19 19.10 0.80 -1.24
CA SER A 19 18.52 1.93 -0.53
C SER A 19 19.41 2.39 0.61
N GLY A 20 19.78 3.67 0.61
CA GLY A 20 20.43 4.31 1.75
C GLY A 20 19.46 4.55 2.91
N ALA A 21 18.19 4.81 2.62
CA ALA A 21 17.15 5.02 3.63
C ALA A 21 16.85 3.75 4.46
N LEU A 22 17.06 2.57 3.87
CA LEU A 22 16.84 1.27 4.51
C LEU A 22 18.13 0.64 5.05
N ASP A 23 19.29 1.24 4.82
CA ASP A 23 20.55 0.73 5.36
C ASP A 23 20.53 0.81 6.90
N GLY A 24 20.90 -0.30 7.54
CA GLY A 24 20.89 -0.40 9.00
C GLY A 24 19.51 -0.34 9.64
N ASN A 25 18.43 -0.70 8.92
CA ASN A 25 17.07 -0.73 9.48
C ASN A 25 16.98 -1.67 10.69
N PRO A 26 16.04 -1.41 11.64
CA PRO A 26 15.97 -2.13 12.92
C PRO A 26 15.69 -3.64 12.80
N LEU A 27 15.12 -4.08 11.69
CA LEU A 27 14.79 -5.49 11.45
C LEU A 27 15.94 -6.29 10.82
N GLY A 28 17.00 -5.61 10.33
CA GLY A 28 18.05 -6.23 9.57
C GLY A 28 17.59 -6.74 8.19
N ASP A 29 16.47 -6.24 7.71
CA ASP A 29 15.96 -6.57 6.39
C ASP A 29 16.89 -6.02 5.28
N PRO A 30 17.02 -6.69 4.13
CA PRO A 30 17.90 -6.25 3.05
C PRO A 30 17.61 -4.81 2.61
N ALA A 31 18.64 -3.99 2.48
CA ALA A 31 18.52 -2.65 1.88
C ALA A 31 18.53 -2.71 0.33
N ALA A 32 19.01 -3.79 -0.27
CA ALA A 32 18.88 -4.05 -1.71
C ALA A 32 17.46 -4.53 -2.00
N ARG A 33 16.70 -3.74 -2.78
CA ARG A 33 15.27 -3.96 -3.04
C ARG A 33 15.00 -4.15 -4.52
N PRO A 34 14.23 -5.17 -4.89
CA PRO A 34 13.77 -5.32 -6.26
C PRO A 34 12.74 -4.24 -6.61
N LEU A 35 12.75 -3.80 -7.85
CA LEU A 35 11.84 -2.81 -8.41
C LEU A 35 11.53 -3.19 -9.85
N TRP A 36 10.25 -3.22 -10.23
CA TRP A 36 9.89 -3.41 -11.64
C TRP A 36 9.24 -2.16 -12.20
N VAL A 37 9.58 -1.87 -13.46
CA VAL A 37 8.94 -0.79 -14.21
C VAL A 37 8.33 -1.38 -15.47
N TYR A 38 7.00 -1.30 -15.57
CA TYR A 38 6.30 -1.57 -16.82
C TYR A 38 6.41 -0.36 -17.73
N VAL A 39 6.84 -0.61 -18.96
CA VAL A 39 6.99 0.37 -20.02
C VAL A 39 5.93 0.07 -21.09
N PRO A 40 5.02 1.00 -21.39
CA PRO A 40 3.90 0.74 -22.29
C PRO A 40 4.35 0.56 -23.74
N PRO A 41 3.53 -0.11 -24.58
CA PRO A 41 3.76 -0.19 -26.01
C PRO A 41 3.94 1.21 -26.64
N GLY A 42 4.80 1.31 -27.65
CA GLY A 42 5.08 2.58 -28.33
C GLY A 42 6.10 3.49 -27.63
N TYR A 43 6.50 3.18 -26.39
CA TYR A 43 7.47 3.98 -25.66
C TYR A 43 8.75 4.24 -26.48
N ASP A 44 9.37 3.21 -27.04
CA ASP A 44 10.63 3.37 -27.78
C ASP A 44 10.46 3.98 -29.17
N ALA A 45 9.26 3.93 -29.73
CA ALA A 45 8.94 4.54 -31.01
C ALA A 45 8.76 6.08 -30.95
N GLU A 46 8.51 6.62 -29.77
CA GLU A 46 8.26 8.05 -29.53
C GLU A 46 9.32 8.63 -28.56
N PRO A 47 10.59 8.83 -28.99
CA PRO A 47 11.70 9.16 -28.10
C PRO A 47 11.55 10.49 -27.34
N ASP A 48 10.81 11.44 -27.88
CA ASP A 48 10.57 12.76 -27.27
C ASP A 48 9.35 12.80 -26.33
N ARG A 49 8.50 11.77 -26.38
CA ARG A 49 7.31 11.69 -25.54
C ARG A 49 7.67 11.35 -24.10
N ARG A 50 7.04 12.06 -23.15
CA ARG A 50 7.09 11.77 -21.72
C ARG A 50 5.73 11.26 -21.26
N PHE A 51 5.76 10.46 -20.20
CA PHE A 51 4.62 9.68 -19.74
C PHE A 51 4.31 9.96 -18.27
N PRO A 52 3.05 9.95 -17.85
CA PRO A 52 2.70 9.83 -16.43
C PRO A 52 3.33 8.58 -15.83
N SER A 53 3.58 8.61 -14.52
CA SER A 53 4.07 7.44 -13.76
C SER A 53 3.11 7.07 -12.63
N LEU A 54 2.76 5.79 -12.56
CA LEU A 54 1.81 5.24 -11.61
C LEU A 54 2.53 4.22 -10.73
N TYR A 55 2.56 4.46 -9.41
CA TYR A 55 3.28 3.62 -8.45
C TYR A 55 2.30 2.64 -7.83
N LEU A 56 2.52 1.34 -8.03
CA LEU A 56 1.76 0.26 -7.38
C LEU A 56 2.49 -0.21 -6.14
N ILE A 57 1.82 -0.09 -5.01
CA ILE A 57 2.33 -0.46 -3.71
C ILE A 57 1.48 -1.59 -3.10
N GLN A 58 2.16 -2.53 -2.45
CA GLN A 58 1.54 -3.76 -1.96
C GLN A 58 0.90 -3.62 -0.58
N GLY A 59 -0.04 -4.52 -0.28
CA GLY A 59 -0.63 -4.65 1.04
C GLY A 59 0.26 -5.43 2.03
N HIS A 60 -0.19 -5.54 3.27
CA HIS A 60 0.47 -6.31 4.33
C HIS A 60 0.69 -7.77 3.90
N THR A 61 1.81 -8.36 4.29
CA THR A 61 2.34 -9.66 3.87
C THR A 61 2.72 -9.77 2.38
N GLY A 62 2.55 -8.69 1.60
CA GLY A 62 2.95 -8.65 0.21
C GLY A 62 4.45 -8.41 0.03
N GLN A 63 4.97 -8.90 -1.07
CA GLN A 63 6.31 -8.67 -1.60
C GLN A 63 6.22 -8.54 -3.11
N LEU A 64 7.29 -8.11 -3.78
CA LEU A 64 7.23 -7.79 -5.20
C LEU A 64 6.77 -8.97 -6.07
N ASP A 65 7.27 -10.18 -5.83
CA ASP A 65 6.91 -11.37 -6.62
C ASP A 65 5.44 -11.77 -6.51
N MET A 66 4.73 -11.33 -5.46
CA MET A 66 3.30 -11.62 -5.33
C MET A 66 2.48 -11.11 -6.53
N TRP A 67 2.94 -10.04 -7.20
CA TRP A 67 2.26 -9.49 -8.36
C TRP A 67 2.21 -10.50 -9.53
N ARG A 68 3.15 -11.46 -9.57
CA ARG A 68 3.22 -12.54 -10.55
C ARG A 68 2.52 -13.82 -10.11
N ASN A 69 1.86 -13.85 -8.93
CA ASN A 69 1.12 -15.01 -8.46
C ASN A 69 -0.07 -15.31 -9.37
N ARG A 70 0.06 -16.36 -10.15
CA ARG A 70 -0.97 -16.83 -11.07
C ARG A 70 -1.78 -17.96 -10.47
N SER A 71 -3.08 -17.94 -10.70
CA SER A 71 -3.96 -19.08 -10.44
C SER A 71 -4.78 -19.45 -11.69
N ALA A 72 -5.43 -20.61 -11.65
CA ALA A 72 -6.17 -21.15 -12.81
C ALA A 72 -7.23 -20.19 -13.39
N PHE A 73 -7.82 -19.34 -12.54
CA PHE A 73 -8.92 -18.45 -12.94
C PHE A 73 -8.63 -16.96 -12.71
N ARG A 74 -7.36 -16.63 -12.46
CA ARG A 74 -6.95 -15.25 -12.16
C ARG A 74 -5.66 -14.91 -12.90
N PRO A 75 -5.67 -13.91 -13.81
CA PRO A 75 -4.44 -13.40 -14.40
C PRO A 75 -3.60 -12.69 -13.33
N THR A 76 -2.32 -12.53 -13.59
CA THR A 76 -1.42 -11.74 -12.76
C THR A 76 -1.68 -10.24 -12.94
N VAL A 77 -1.28 -9.42 -11.96
CA VAL A 77 -1.42 -7.96 -12.09
C VAL A 77 -0.56 -7.41 -13.25
N PRO A 78 0.68 -7.87 -13.49
CA PRO A 78 1.42 -7.52 -14.69
C PRO A 78 0.68 -7.79 -16.00
N GLU A 79 0.00 -8.93 -16.13
CA GLU A 79 -0.83 -9.22 -17.32
C GLU A 79 -2.03 -8.29 -17.45
N LEU A 80 -2.64 -7.92 -16.33
CA LEU A 80 -3.77 -6.96 -16.32
C LEU A 80 -3.30 -5.56 -16.73
N VAL A 81 -2.14 -5.13 -16.24
CA VAL A 81 -1.51 -3.85 -16.60
C VAL A 81 -1.14 -3.82 -18.07
N ASP A 82 -0.50 -4.87 -18.58
CA ASP A 82 -0.12 -4.95 -19.98
C ASP A 82 -1.34 -4.90 -20.92
N ARG A 83 -2.40 -5.67 -20.62
CA ARG A 83 -3.65 -5.64 -21.39
C ARG A 83 -4.31 -4.27 -21.37
N LEU A 84 -4.27 -3.56 -20.24
CA LEU A 84 -4.83 -2.23 -20.10
C LEU A 84 -4.13 -1.23 -21.03
N PHE A 85 -2.79 -1.22 -21.01
CA PHE A 85 -2.02 -0.23 -21.79
C PHE A 85 -1.72 -0.68 -23.23
N ALA A 86 -2.04 -1.91 -23.59
CA ALA A 86 -2.11 -2.37 -24.98
C ALA A 86 -3.44 -1.98 -25.66
N ASP A 87 -4.45 -1.56 -24.88
CA ASP A 87 -5.71 -1.02 -25.39
C ASP A 87 -5.51 0.44 -25.84
N GLU A 88 -5.67 0.72 -27.15
CA GLU A 88 -5.55 2.05 -27.71
C GLU A 88 -6.48 3.10 -27.08
N GLY A 89 -7.56 2.66 -26.42
CA GLY A 89 -8.48 3.50 -25.66
C GLY A 89 -7.98 3.95 -24.29
N CYS A 90 -6.82 3.47 -23.82
CA CYS A 90 -6.22 3.86 -22.57
C CYS A 90 -4.97 4.70 -22.80
N PRO A 91 -4.89 5.94 -22.28
CA PRO A 91 -3.67 6.74 -22.40
C PRO A 91 -2.49 6.02 -21.76
N PRO A 92 -1.32 5.94 -22.43
CA PRO A 92 -0.17 5.21 -21.90
C PRO A 92 0.43 5.87 -20.66
N ALA A 93 0.87 5.04 -19.73
CA ALA A 93 1.60 5.43 -18.53
C ALA A 93 2.67 4.39 -18.17
N LEU A 94 3.72 4.82 -17.49
CA LEU A 94 4.67 3.94 -16.82
C LEU A 94 4.02 3.41 -15.55
N VAL A 95 4.23 2.11 -15.22
CA VAL A 95 3.77 1.55 -13.94
C VAL A 95 4.95 1.01 -13.16
N VAL A 96 5.13 1.51 -11.95
CA VAL A 96 6.26 1.18 -11.07
C VAL A 96 5.74 0.26 -9.96
N PHE A 97 6.24 -0.96 -9.92
CA PHE A 97 5.90 -1.94 -8.89
C PHE A 97 6.97 -1.87 -7.78
N VAL A 98 6.54 -1.42 -6.61
CA VAL A 98 7.43 -1.13 -5.47
C VAL A 98 7.40 -2.26 -4.47
N ASP A 99 8.58 -2.70 -4.00
CA ASP A 99 8.71 -3.58 -2.85
C ASP A 99 8.91 -2.76 -1.57
N ALA A 100 8.10 -3.01 -0.57
CA ALA A 100 8.22 -2.44 0.78
C ALA A 100 7.93 -3.50 1.86
N TRP A 101 8.24 -4.77 1.54
CA TRP A 101 8.14 -5.87 2.48
C TRP A 101 9.12 -5.69 3.64
N THR A 102 8.70 -6.13 4.82
CA THR A 102 9.53 -6.26 6.02
C THR A 102 9.39 -7.66 6.61
N SER A 103 10.32 -8.07 7.46
CA SER A 103 10.20 -9.33 8.20
C SER A 103 8.98 -9.37 9.16
N TYR A 104 8.32 -8.22 9.40
CA TYR A 104 7.02 -8.13 10.06
C TYR A 104 5.83 -8.12 9.07
N GLY A 105 6.07 -8.25 7.77
CA GLY A 105 5.04 -8.36 6.74
C GLY A 105 4.73 -7.07 5.99
N GLY A 106 5.12 -5.91 6.48
CA GLY A 106 4.88 -4.63 5.81
C GLY A 106 5.39 -3.44 6.61
N SER A 107 5.40 -2.26 5.99
CA SER A 107 5.96 -1.01 6.53
C SER A 107 4.94 0.11 6.63
N GLN A 108 3.71 -0.11 6.19
CA GLN A 108 2.68 0.93 6.02
C GLN A 108 3.16 2.12 5.16
N PHE A 109 4.27 1.98 4.46
CA PHE A 109 4.93 3.04 3.68
C PHE A 109 5.23 4.31 4.51
N LEU A 110 5.53 4.10 5.80
CA LEU A 110 5.92 5.14 6.76
C LEU A 110 7.40 5.02 7.12
N ASP A 111 7.95 6.10 7.66
CA ASP A 111 9.23 6.06 8.37
C ASP A 111 8.94 5.76 9.83
N SER A 112 9.54 4.70 10.35
CA SER A 112 9.36 4.29 11.75
C SER A 112 10.63 3.69 12.34
N PRO A 113 10.95 4.04 13.60
CA PRO A 113 12.03 3.39 14.35
C PRO A 113 11.83 1.88 14.51
N GLY A 114 10.61 1.37 14.33
CA GLY A 114 10.28 -0.05 14.46
C GLY A 114 10.50 -0.89 13.20
N VAL A 115 10.52 -0.27 12.01
CA VAL A 115 10.65 -1.00 10.74
C VAL A 115 11.68 -0.42 9.76
N GLY A 116 11.96 0.89 9.83
CA GLY A 116 12.86 1.59 8.91
C GLY A 116 12.17 2.72 8.14
N ASN A 117 12.90 3.38 7.24
CA ASN A 117 12.48 4.63 6.59
C ASN A 117 11.86 4.34 5.20
N TYR A 118 10.71 3.67 5.18
CA TYR A 118 10.06 3.24 3.94
C TYR A 118 9.34 4.36 3.18
N HIS A 119 8.91 5.41 3.88
CA HIS A 119 8.37 6.61 3.23
C HIS A 119 9.48 7.36 2.48
N THR A 120 10.62 7.58 3.15
CA THR A 120 11.83 8.15 2.54
C THR A 120 12.32 7.30 1.36
N TYR A 121 12.37 5.97 1.50
CA TYR A 121 12.72 5.06 0.41
C TYR A 121 11.82 5.24 -0.81
N LEU A 122 10.50 5.26 -0.63
CA LEU A 122 9.55 5.46 -1.72
C LEU A 122 9.71 6.83 -2.39
N CYS A 123 9.75 7.89 -1.56
CA CYS A 123 9.64 9.26 -2.04
C CYS A 123 10.97 9.85 -2.52
N ASP A 124 12.05 9.58 -1.80
CA ASP A 124 13.32 10.25 -2.04
C ASP A 124 14.35 9.37 -2.76
N GLU A 125 14.07 8.06 -2.93
CA GLU A 125 14.95 7.17 -3.67
C GLU A 125 14.26 6.57 -4.90
N ILE A 126 13.10 5.91 -4.76
CA ILE A 126 12.42 5.28 -5.91
C ILE A 126 11.94 6.32 -6.92
N VAL A 127 11.26 7.38 -6.47
CA VAL A 127 10.72 8.40 -7.38
C VAL A 127 11.84 9.05 -8.21
N PRO A 128 12.94 9.54 -7.61
CA PRO A 128 14.06 10.09 -8.39
C PRO A 128 14.76 9.05 -9.27
N PHE A 129 14.86 7.80 -8.81
CA PHE A 129 15.46 6.71 -9.60
C PHE A 129 14.67 6.49 -10.91
N VAL A 130 13.35 6.46 -10.83
CA VAL A 130 12.48 6.29 -12.00
C VAL A 130 12.54 7.51 -12.91
N ASP A 131 12.45 8.71 -12.36
CA ASP A 131 12.51 9.96 -13.14
C ASP A 131 13.85 10.13 -13.88
N ALA A 132 14.94 9.65 -13.31
CA ALA A 132 16.27 9.70 -13.94
C ALA A 132 16.46 8.69 -15.08
N ARG A 133 15.73 7.57 -15.08
CA ARG A 133 15.91 6.46 -16.04
C ARG A 133 14.86 6.38 -17.13
N TYR A 134 13.69 6.95 -16.85
CA TYR A 134 12.55 6.88 -17.75
C TYR A 134 12.07 8.27 -18.16
N ARG A 135 11.42 8.36 -19.30
CA ARG A 135 10.81 9.60 -19.77
C ARG A 135 9.50 9.87 -19.05
N THR A 136 9.59 10.14 -17.77
CA THR A 136 8.47 10.54 -16.94
C THR A 136 8.13 12.02 -17.16
N LEU A 137 6.86 12.37 -16.94
CA LEU A 137 6.45 13.73 -16.64
C LEU A 137 6.76 13.98 -15.15
N ALA A 138 7.99 14.37 -14.84
CA ALA A 138 8.55 14.43 -13.47
C ALA A 138 7.95 15.57 -12.64
N HIS A 139 6.63 15.53 -12.44
CA HIS A 139 5.87 16.52 -11.68
C HIS A 139 4.67 15.84 -10.99
N ALA A 140 4.30 16.31 -9.78
CA ALA A 140 3.18 15.75 -9.01
C ALA A 140 1.90 15.59 -9.83
N ALA A 141 1.56 16.60 -10.65
CA ALA A 141 0.36 16.58 -11.50
C ALA A 141 0.26 15.38 -12.45
N HIS A 142 1.36 14.65 -12.67
CA HIS A 142 1.46 13.53 -13.61
C HIS A 142 1.94 12.25 -12.91
N ARG A 143 1.95 12.22 -11.57
CA ARG A 143 2.34 11.05 -10.79
C ARG A 143 1.21 10.59 -9.89
N GLY A 144 0.85 9.31 -9.99
CA GLY A 144 -0.18 8.67 -9.19
C GLY A 144 0.37 7.52 -8.36
N ILE A 145 -0.32 7.21 -7.28
CA ILE A 145 -0.02 6.07 -6.41
C ILE A 145 -1.28 5.24 -6.21
N ALA A 146 -1.15 3.91 -6.25
CA ALA A 146 -2.27 2.99 -6.12
C ALA A 146 -1.90 1.78 -5.28
N GLY A 147 -2.83 1.29 -4.47
CA GLY A 147 -2.60 0.09 -3.67
C GLY A 147 -3.86 -0.46 -3.04
N LYS A 148 -3.74 -1.64 -2.42
CA LYS A 148 -4.82 -2.34 -1.72
C LYS A 148 -4.44 -2.58 -0.27
N SER A 149 -5.43 -2.52 0.66
CA SER A 149 -5.18 -2.78 2.09
C SER A 149 -4.14 -1.80 2.65
N SER A 150 -3.08 -2.27 3.30
CA SER A 150 -1.95 -1.43 3.71
C SER A 150 -1.32 -0.63 2.55
N GLY A 151 -1.33 -1.17 1.32
CA GLY A 151 -0.95 -0.40 0.13
C GLY A 151 -1.98 0.68 -0.21
N GLY A 152 -3.26 0.42 0.00
CA GLY A 152 -4.32 1.43 -0.10
C GLY A 152 -4.19 2.53 0.94
N TYR A 153 -3.78 2.17 2.16
CA TYR A 153 -3.40 3.11 3.21
C TYR A 153 -2.24 4.00 2.75
N GLY A 154 -1.14 3.40 2.31
CA GLY A 154 0.01 4.14 1.78
C GLY A 154 -0.36 5.06 0.61
N ALA A 155 -1.29 4.62 -0.27
CA ALA A 155 -1.79 5.44 -1.36
C ALA A 155 -2.61 6.65 -0.89
N MET A 156 -3.31 6.57 0.24
CA MET A 156 -4.01 7.71 0.86
C MET A 156 -3.04 8.66 1.56
N VAL A 157 -2.11 8.13 2.35
CA VAL A 157 -1.26 8.93 3.25
C VAL A 157 -0.08 9.58 2.52
N THR A 158 0.53 8.89 1.54
CA THR A 158 1.69 9.44 0.83
C THR A 158 1.43 10.78 0.15
N PRO A 159 0.32 11.00 -0.59
CA PRO A 159 0.02 12.33 -1.14
C PRO A 159 -0.31 13.40 -0.08
N MET A 160 -0.78 13.02 1.09
CA MET A 160 -0.96 13.96 2.21
C MET A 160 0.37 14.49 2.72
N LEU A 161 1.37 13.61 2.83
CA LEU A 161 2.70 13.94 3.35
C LEU A 161 3.63 14.54 2.27
N ARG A 162 3.47 14.11 1.01
CA ARG A 162 4.29 14.53 -0.14
C ARG A 162 3.44 15.00 -1.33
N PRO A 163 2.66 16.09 -1.14
CA PRO A 163 1.87 16.69 -2.22
C PRO A 163 2.73 17.24 -3.36
N ASP A 164 4.01 17.50 -3.09
CA ASP A 164 5.02 17.85 -4.09
C ASP A 164 5.35 16.72 -5.06
N LEU A 165 5.09 15.47 -4.70
CA LEU A 165 5.41 14.29 -5.51
C LEU A 165 4.20 13.65 -6.18
N PHE A 166 3.05 13.56 -5.51
CA PHE A 166 1.90 12.81 -5.98
C PHE A 166 0.64 13.69 -6.11
N GLY A 167 0.10 13.76 -7.32
CA GLY A 167 -1.14 14.46 -7.65
C GLY A 167 -2.33 13.55 -7.91
N GLY A 168 -2.18 12.24 -7.76
CA GLY A 168 -3.28 11.29 -7.87
C GLY A 168 -3.14 10.11 -6.91
N LEU A 169 -4.27 9.64 -6.36
CA LEU A 169 -4.33 8.45 -5.53
C LEU A 169 -5.42 7.49 -5.99
N ALA A 170 -5.17 6.19 -5.79
CA ALA A 170 -6.18 5.15 -5.90
C ALA A 170 -6.05 4.17 -4.74
N THR A 171 -7.11 3.99 -3.97
CA THR A 171 -7.13 3.08 -2.84
C THR A 171 -8.20 2.01 -3.03
N HIS A 172 -7.77 0.75 -2.95
CA HIS A 172 -8.63 -0.42 -2.97
C HIS A 172 -8.71 -0.98 -1.55
N ALA A 173 -9.85 -0.81 -0.88
CA ALA A 173 -10.02 -1.28 0.50
C ALA A 173 -8.79 -0.93 1.37
N GLY A 174 -8.37 0.34 1.36
CA GLY A 174 -7.23 0.82 2.16
C GLY A 174 -7.58 0.92 3.64
N ASP A 175 -6.59 0.66 4.50
CA ASP A 175 -6.77 0.71 5.95
C ASP A 175 -7.16 2.13 6.37
N ALA A 176 -8.37 2.29 6.87
CA ALA A 176 -8.95 3.56 7.30
C ALA A 176 -10.03 3.30 8.36
N LEU A 177 -10.31 4.30 9.20
CA LEU A 177 -11.21 4.18 10.34
C LEU A 177 -10.69 3.10 11.30
N PHE A 178 -9.57 3.38 11.94
CA PHE A 178 -8.78 2.41 12.71
C PHE A 178 -9.54 1.74 13.85
N GLU A 179 -10.59 2.39 14.36
CA GLU A 179 -11.51 1.79 15.33
C GLU A 179 -12.22 0.54 14.79
N LEU A 180 -12.41 0.42 13.48
CA LEU A 180 -13.07 -0.74 12.90
C LEU A 180 -12.10 -1.74 12.29
N CYS A 181 -11.02 -1.29 11.68
CA CYS A 181 -10.11 -2.22 11.01
C CYS A 181 -9.06 -2.85 11.95
N TYR A 182 -8.69 -2.20 13.07
CA TYR A 182 -7.64 -2.71 13.95
C TYR A 182 -8.11 -3.15 15.34
N LEU A 183 -9.03 -2.42 16.00
CA LEU A 183 -9.50 -2.80 17.34
C LEU A 183 -10.03 -4.24 17.45
N PRO A 184 -10.73 -4.79 16.45
CA PRO A 184 -11.19 -6.18 16.50
C PRO A 184 -10.05 -7.19 16.63
N ASP A 185 -8.88 -6.93 16.05
CA ASP A 185 -7.72 -7.83 16.11
C ASP A 185 -7.09 -7.89 17.51
N PHE A 186 -7.18 -6.80 18.29
CA PHE A 186 -6.55 -6.75 19.62
C PHE A 186 -7.07 -7.84 20.57
N ARG A 187 -8.38 -8.06 20.61
CA ARG A 187 -8.99 -9.12 21.44
C ARG A 187 -8.55 -10.52 21.00
N GLU A 188 -8.40 -10.73 19.69
CA GLU A 188 -7.93 -12.02 19.16
C GLU A 188 -6.44 -12.21 19.46
N ALA A 189 -5.61 -11.17 19.31
CA ALA A 189 -4.19 -11.19 19.64
C ALA A 189 -3.95 -11.48 21.13
N VAL A 190 -4.66 -10.79 22.05
CA VAL A 190 -4.56 -11.02 23.50
C VAL A 190 -4.88 -12.47 23.86
N ARG A 191 -5.98 -13.01 23.32
CA ARG A 191 -6.39 -14.39 23.56
C ARG A 191 -5.38 -15.38 23.02
N ALA A 192 -4.89 -15.16 21.80
CA ALA A 192 -3.91 -16.04 21.17
C ALA A 192 -2.56 -16.04 21.91
N LEU A 193 -2.09 -14.87 22.35
CA LEU A 193 -0.88 -14.75 23.16
C LEU A 193 -1.01 -15.51 24.49
N ARG A 194 -2.11 -15.28 25.20
CA ARG A 194 -2.37 -15.95 26.48
C ARG A 194 -2.43 -17.48 26.33
N ASP A 195 -3.20 -17.96 25.35
CA ASP A 195 -3.53 -19.38 25.25
C ASP A 195 -2.39 -20.21 24.62
N SER A 196 -1.48 -19.59 23.86
CA SER A 196 -0.47 -20.31 23.08
C SER A 196 0.97 -19.86 23.29
N TYR A 197 1.19 -18.67 23.85
CA TYR A 197 2.52 -18.04 23.89
C TYR A 197 2.86 -17.40 25.25
N ASP A 198 2.17 -17.77 26.33
CA ASP A 198 2.36 -17.24 27.68
C ASP A 198 2.37 -15.69 27.75
N GLY A 199 1.55 -15.05 26.91
CA GLY A 199 1.45 -13.60 26.82
C GLY A 199 2.60 -12.91 26.07
N SER A 200 3.50 -13.64 25.39
CA SER A 200 4.72 -13.09 24.79
C SER A 200 4.68 -13.10 23.25
N PHE A 201 4.91 -11.94 22.66
CA PHE A 201 5.15 -11.82 21.20
C PHE A 201 6.49 -12.44 20.79
N GLU A 202 7.51 -12.43 21.64
CA GLU A 202 8.80 -13.08 21.36
C GLU A 202 8.60 -14.59 21.13
N LYS A 203 7.80 -15.24 21.98
CA LYS A 203 7.47 -16.67 21.83
C LYS A 203 6.65 -16.92 20.55
N PHE A 204 5.74 -16.01 20.21
CA PHE A 204 5.04 -16.06 18.92
C PHE A 204 6.01 -16.00 17.76
N TRP A 205 6.97 -15.06 17.77
CA TRP A 205 7.96 -14.91 16.70
C TRP A 205 8.89 -16.11 16.59
N GLU A 206 9.33 -16.71 17.70
CA GLU A 206 10.11 -17.94 17.70
C GLU A 206 9.35 -19.08 17.03
N ASP A 207 8.09 -19.30 17.43
CA ASP A 207 7.21 -20.30 16.82
C ASP A 207 6.94 -20.00 15.34
N PHE A 208 6.56 -18.78 15.02
CA PHE A 208 6.23 -18.36 13.65
C PHE A 208 7.39 -18.59 12.68
N ARG A 209 8.60 -18.16 13.05
CA ARG A 209 9.81 -18.31 12.24
C ARG A 209 10.34 -19.74 12.15
N SER A 210 10.01 -20.59 13.11
CA SER A 210 10.38 -22.00 13.08
C SER A 210 9.55 -22.85 12.12
N ARG A 211 8.42 -22.34 11.67
CA ARG A 211 7.48 -23.06 10.82
C ARG A 211 7.77 -22.80 9.33
N PRO A 212 7.49 -23.78 8.45
CA PRO A 212 7.75 -23.64 7.02
C PRO A 212 6.76 -22.69 6.29
N ALA A 213 5.66 -22.33 6.95
CA ALA A 213 4.60 -21.50 6.35
C ALA A 213 3.70 -20.85 7.41
N PHE A 214 2.95 -19.87 6.99
CA PHE A 214 1.83 -19.23 7.67
C PHE A 214 0.66 -20.23 7.78
N THR A 215 0.50 -20.87 8.94
CA THR A 215 -0.36 -22.07 9.04
C THR A 215 -1.42 -22.04 10.13
N LYS A 216 -1.30 -21.17 11.14
CA LYS A 216 -2.27 -21.07 12.24
C LYS A 216 -3.27 -19.94 11.97
N SER A 217 -4.54 -20.14 12.30
CA SER A 217 -5.58 -19.10 12.16
C SER A 217 -5.30 -17.87 13.03
N THR A 218 -4.52 -18.02 14.08
CA THR A 218 -4.11 -16.94 15.00
C THR A 218 -2.89 -16.15 14.49
N ASP A 219 -2.22 -16.61 13.44
CA ASP A 219 -1.02 -15.94 12.92
C ASP A 219 -1.33 -14.52 12.43
N PHE A 220 -2.42 -14.35 11.67
CA PHE A 220 -2.73 -13.06 11.08
C PHE A 220 -3.02 -11.96 12.11
N PRO A 221 -3.91 -12.14 13.10
CA PRO A 221 -4.14 -11.13 14.14
C PRO A 221 -2.87 -10.75 14.92
N LEU A 222 -2.01 -11.72 15.22
CA LEU A 222 -0.76 -11.47 15.94
C LEU A 222 0.25 -10.70 15.06
N LEU A 223 0.45 -11.19 13.84
CA LEU A 223 1.36 -10.55 12.88
C LEU A 223 0.93 -9.12 12.57
N ASN A 224 -0.37 -8.93 12.25
CA ASN A 224 -0.93 -7.63 11.93
C ASN A 224 -0.80 -6.65 13.09
N THR A 225 -1.20 -7.07 14.30
CA THR A 225 -1.10 -6.24 15.52
C THR A 225 0.32 -5.77 15.78
N TRP A 226 1.30 -6.68 15.70
CA TRP A 226 2.69 -6.32 15.95
C TRP A 226 3.29 -5.44 14.86
N ALA A 227 3.03 -5.76 13.58
CA ALA A 227 3.52 -4.97 12.46
C ALA A 227 2.98 -3.54 12.47
N MET A 228 1.68 -3.39 12.77
CA MET A 228 1.06 -2.06 12.89
C MET A 228 1.61 -1.30 14.09
N ALA A 229 1.84 -1.96 15.24
CA ALA A 229 2.49 -1.32 16.39
C ALA A 229 3.92 -0.86 16.05
N ALA A 230 4.68 -1.66 15.31
CA ALA A 230 6.00 -1.27 14.84
C ALA A 230 5.98 -0.06 13.91
N CYS A 231 4.90 0.12 13.14
CA CYS A 231 4.74 1.28 12.26
C CYS A 231 4.22 2.53 13.00
N TYR A 232 3.23 2.38 13.91
CA TYR A 232 2.50 3.51 14.46
C TYR A 232 2.92 3.92 15.86
N SER A 233 3.53 3.01 16.63
CA SER A 233 3.84 3.24 18.04
C SER A 233 5.23 2.75 18.49
N ALA A 234 6.17 2.59 17.57
CA ALA A 234 7.56 2.41 17.92
C ALA A 234 8.15 3.67 18.55
N ASN A 235 9.05 3.48 19.52
CA ASN A 235 9.78 4.54 20.19
C ASN A 235 11.14 4.79 19.51
N ALA A 236 11.76 5.93 19.82
CA ALA A 236 13.04 6.32 19.22
C ALA A 236 14.19 5.32 19.48
N ASP A 237 14.09 4.50 20.52
CA ASP A 237 15.04 3.43 20.84
C ASP A 237 14.73 2.09 20.13
N GLY A 238 13.69 2.07 19.29
CA GLY A 238 13.22 0.89 18.56
C GLY A 238 12.28 -0.03 19.36
N SER A 239 12.01 0.27 20.62
CA SER A 239 10.99 -0.47 21.39
C SER A 239 9.60 -0.20 20.84
N ILE A 240 8.71 -1.19 20.92
CA ILE A 240 7.37 -1.14 20.35
C ILE A 240 6.34 -1.15 21.48
N ASP A 241 5.52 -0.10 21.54
CA ASP A 241 4.38 -0.02 22.44
C ASP A 241 3.13 -0.61 21.79
N LEU A 242 2.46 -1.53 22.49
CA LEU A 242 1.15 -2.03 22.09
C LEU A 242 0.04 -1.07 22.55
N PRO A 243 -1.02 -0.88 21.75
CA PRO A 243 -2.14 -0.01 22.12
C PRO A 243 -3.08 -0.64 23.18
N PHE A 244 -2.68 -1.77 23.78
CA PHE A 244 -3.42 -2.46 24.82
C PHE A 244 -2.47 -3.18 25.78
N GLU A 245 -2.96 -3.48 26.98
CA GLU A 245 -2.29 -4.33 27.94
C GLU A 245 -2.35 -5.80 27.49
N GLN A 246 -1.21 -6.47 27.41
CA GLN A 246 -1.10 -7.84 26.89
C GLN A 246 -1.89 -8.88 27.71
N GLU A 247 -1.98 -8.67 29.03
CA GLU A 247 -2.66 -9.61 29.92
C GLU A 247 -4.19 -9.46 29.89
N THR A 248 -4.67 -8.24 29.81
CA THR A 248 -6.10 -7.92 29.99
C THR A 248 -6.81 -7.53 28.71
N GLY A 249 -6.06 -7.06 27.71
CA GLY A 249 -6.61 -6.45 26.51
C GLY A 249 -7.16 -5.03 26.74
N GLN A 250 -6.95 -4.46 27.94
CA GLN A 250 -7.40 -3.10 28.23
C GLN A 250 -6.65 -2.12 27.33
N LEU A 251 -7.41 -1.25 26.62
CA LEU A 251 -6.83 -0.25 25.73
C LEU A 251 -5.94 0.73 26.51
N ARG A 252 -4.78 1.04 25.95
CA ARG A 252 -3.87 2.10 26.41
C ARG A 252 -4.15 3.36 25.60
N PRO A 253 -4.91 4.33 26.14
CA PRO A 253 -5.38 5.48 25.38
C PRO A 253 -4.24 6.34 24.80
N ASP A 254 -3.14 6.48 25.52
CA ASP A 254 -1.95 7.22 25.11
C ASP A 254 -1.29 6.63 23.86
N VAL A 255 -1.18 5.32 23.79
CA VAL A 255 -0.62 4.59 22.63
C VAL A 255 -1.63 4.56 21.48
N TRP A 256 -2.92 4.35 21.79
CA TRP A 256 -3.98 4.33 20.80
C TRP A 256 -4.13 5.68 20.07
N GLU A 257 -3.96 6.81 20.78
CA GLU A 257 -3.93 8.14 20.16
C GLU A 257 -2.76 8.31 19.17
N ARG A 258 -1.61 7.66 19.41
CA ARG A 258 -0.50 7.63 18.44
C ARG A 258 -0.91 6.93 17.15
N TRP A 259 -1.67 5.83 17.25
CA TRP A 259 -2.22 5.13 16.07
C TRP A 259 -3.23 6.02 15.35
N LEU A 260 -4.20 6.57 16.07
CA LEU A 260 -5.24 7.42 15.51
C LEU A 260 -4.70 8.67 14.79
N ALA A 261 -3.53 9.14 15.18
CA ALA A 261 -2.85 10.23 14.48
C ALA A 261 -2.44 9.85 13.04
N TRP A 262 -2.34 8.55 12.74
CA TRP A 262 -2.04 8.00 11.42
C TRP A 262 -3.28 7.53 10.66
N ASP A 263 -4.47 7.60 11.22
CA ASP A 263 -5.70 7.24 10.52
C ASP A 263 -6.00 8.27 9.41
N PRO A 264 -6.06 7.86 8.12
CA PRO A 264 -6.28 8.78 7.02
C PRO A 264 -7.61 9.55 7.12
N VAL A 265 -8.64 9.00 7.80
CA VAL A 265 -9.90 9.71 8.06
C VAL A 265 -9.69 10.91 8.99
N ARG A 266 -8.81 10.77 9.98
CA ARG A 266 -8.46 11.84 10.93
C ARG A 266 -7.40 12.79 10.37
N MET A 267 -6.46 12.27 9.58
CA MET A 267 -5.42 13.06 8.93
C MET A 267 -5.98 14.06 7.90
N ALA A 268 -7.12 13.74 7.28
CA ALA A 268 -7.68 14.51 6.17
C ALA A 268 -7.86 16.01 6.48
N ASP A 269 -8.32 16.36 7.67
CA ASP A 269 -8.53 17.78 8.06
C ASP A 269 -7.21 18.53 8.14
N GLY A 270 -6.15 17.91 8.71
CA GLY A 270 -4.81 18.50 8.82
C GLY A 270 -4.07 18.61 7.47
N HIS A 271 -4.47 17.81 6.48
CA HIS A 271 -3.87 17.76 5.15
C HIS A 271 -4.81 18.25 4.03
N ALA A 272 -5.80 19.08 4.40
CA ALA A 272 -6.85 19.51 3.47
C ALA A 272 -6.32 20.23 2.22
N GLU A 273 -5.25 21.01 2.32
CA GLU A 273 -4.63 21.70 1.19
C GLU A 273 -4.03 20.68 0.19
N ALA A 274 -3.26 19.71 0.68
CA ALA A 274 -2.67 18.65 -0.11
C ALA A 274 -3.75 17.84 -0.86
N LEU A 275 -4.80 17.42 -0.15
CA LEU A 275 -5.89 16.64 -0.70
C LEU A 275 -6.73 17.40 -1.73
N ARG A 276 -6.97 18.71 -1.55
CA ARG A 276 -7.64 19.55 -2.54
C ARG A 276 -6.81 19.77 -3.81
N GLY A 277 -5.48 19.65 -3.72
CA GLY A 277 -4.56 19.74 -4.84
C GLY A 277 -4.53 18.51 -5.74
N LEU A 278 -5.15 17.41 -5.34
CA LEU A 278 -5.17 16.18 -6.14
C LEU A 278 -6.01 16.33 -7.41
N ARG A 279 -5.48 15.83 -8.51
CA ARG A 279 -6.15 15.77 -9.82
C ARG A 279 -7.00 14.51 -10.00
N ALA A 280 -6.70 13.47 -9.24
CA ALA A 280 -7.38 12.20 -9.35
C ALA A 280 -7.50 11.53 -7.97
N VAL A 281 -8.72 11.19 -7.57
CA VAL A 281 -9.01 10.45 -6.36
C VAL A 281 -9.95 9.29 -6.69
N TYR A 282 -9.45 8.07 -6.50
CA TYR A 282 -10.18 6.82 -6.74
C TYR A 282 -10.26 6.02 -5.45
N ILE A 283 -11.45 5.63 -5.05
CA ILE A 283 -11.71 4.86 -3.83
C ILE A 283 -12.68 3.73 -4.17
N ASP A 284 -12.31 2.49 -3.90
CA ASP A 284 -13.25 1.38 -3.95
C ASP A 284 -13.00 0.33 -2.86
N ALA A 285 -14.02 -0.45 -2.54
CA ALA A 285 -13.93 -1.58 -1.61
C ALA A 285 -15.02 -2.63 -1.89
N GLY A 286 -14.76 -3.85 -1.49
CA GLY A 286 -15.78 -4.90 -1.50
C GLY A 286 -16.78 -4.73 -0.36
N LYS A 287 -18.08 -4.75 -0.62
CA LYS A 287 -19.18 -4.59 0.38
C LYS A 287 -19.19 -5.62 1.51
N ARG A 288 -18.44 -6.71 1.37
CA ARG A 288 -18.31 -7.77 2.37
C ARG A 288 -16.85 -7.93 2.80
N ASP A 289 -16.14 -6.80 2.87
CA ASP A 289 -14.78 -6.78 3.37
C ASP A 289 -14.74 -7.23 4.84
N GLN A 290 -14.00 -8.29 5.14
CA GLN A 290 -13.95 -8.88 6.47
C GLN A 290 -13.17 -8.04 7.49
N PHE A 291 -12.44 -7.02 7.01
CA PHE A 291 -11.73 -6.04 7.85
C PHE A 291 -12.49 -4.71 7.96
N PHE A 292 -13.74 -4.66 7.47
CA PHE A 292 -14.59 -3.46 7.48
C PHE A 292 -14.01 -2.26 6.72
N LEU A 293 -13.16 -2.52 5.73
CA LEU A 293 -12.51 -1.47 4.94
C LEU A 293 -13.46 -0.81 3.93
N ASP A 294 -14.61 -1.40 3.65
CA ASP A 294 -15.72 -0.76 2.95
C ASP A 294 -16.32 0.40 3.77
N VAL A 295 -16.42 0.21 5.10
CA VAL A 295 -16.87 1.28 6.02
C VAL A 295 -15.79 2.36 6.14
N GLY A 296 -14.52 1.96 6.23
CA GLY A 296 -13.37 2.86 6.20
C GLY A 296 -13.30 3.69 4.92
N ALA A 297 -13.53 3.08 3.76
CA ALA A 297 -13.57 3.75 2.46
C ALA A 297 -14.67 4.83 2.41
N GLU A 298 -15.87 4.54 2.91
CA GLU A 298 -16.95 5.52 3.01
C GLU A 298 -16.62 6.65 4.01
N ALA A 299 -15.98 6.31 5.14
CA ALA A 299 -15.55 7.30 6.13
C ALA A 299 -14.51 8.26 5.54
N PHE A 300 -13.54 7.74 4.78
CA PHE A 300 -12.53 8.55 4.10
C PHE A 300 -13.15 9.42 3.01
N ARG A 301 -14.06 8.88 2.19
CA ARG A 301 -14.80 9.66 1.19
C ARG A 301 -15.54 10.85 1.84
N ARG A 302 -16.22 10.62 2.97
CA ARG A 302 -16.90 11.70 3.72
C ARG A 302 -15.93 12.71 4.31
N ALA A 303 -14.74 12.27 4.75
CA ALA A 303 -13.70 13.18 5.20
C ALA A 303 -13.23 14.10 4.06
N LEU A 304 -13.05 13.54 2.86
CA LEU A 304 -12.72 14.31 1.65
C LEU A 304 -13.82 15.32 1.29
N GLU A 305 -15.08 14.90 1.33
CA GLU A 305 -16.23 15.78 1.07
C GLU A 305 -16.28 16.95 2.07
N ARG A 306 -16.05 16.68 3.36
CA ARG A 306 -16.03 17.69 4.43
C ARG A 306 -14.99 18.77 4.18
N ILE A 307 -13.83 18.42 3.62
CA ILE A 307 -12.77 19.37 3.26
C ILE A 307 -12.91 19.94 1.85
N GLY A 308 -14.00 19.65 1.13
CA GLY A 308 -14.31 20.23 -0.18
C GLY A 308 -13.71 19.48 -1.38
N VAL A 309 -13.20 18.25 -1.21
CA VAL A 309 -12.78 17.36 -2.31
C VAL A 309 -14.01 16.56 -2.76
N THR A 310 -14.59 16.91 -3.91
CA THR A 310 -15.86 16.36 -4.42
C THR A 310 -15.71 15.56 -5.73
N ASP A 311 -14.64 15.78 -6.50
CA ASP A 311 -14.34 14.98 -7.70
C ASP A 311 -13.60 13.70 -7.27
N VAL A 312 -14.39 12.74 -6.79
CA VAL A 312 -13.91 11.45 -6.27
C VAL A 312 -14.66 10.34 -7.00
N PHE A 313 -13.92 9.42 -7.61
CA PHE A 313 -14.54 8.13 -7.98
C PHE A 313 -14.72 7.30 -6.72
N PHE A 314 -15.94 6.86 -6.46
CA PHE A 314 -16.25 6.00 -5.31
C PHE A 314 -17.16 4.85 -5.70
N GLU A 315 -16.77 3.62 -5.36
CA GLU A 315 -17.59 2.43 -5.61
C GLU A 315 -17.43 1.39 -4.50
N LEU A 316 -18.56 0.96 -3.94
CA LEU A 316 -18.64 -0.27 -3.16
C LEU A 316 -19.23 -1.38 -4.05
N PHE A 317 -18.46 -2.42 -4.33
CA PHE A 317 -18.83 -3.50 -5.25
C PHE A 317 -19.04 -4.84 -4.53
N ASP A 318 -19.65 -5.81 -5.21
CA ASP A 318 -19.99 -7.11 -4.62
C ASP A 318 -18.76 -8.04 -4.55
N ALA A 319 -17.96 -7.89 -3.49
CA ALA A 319 -16.79 -8.71 -3.19
C ALA A 319 -16.45 -8.69 -1.70
N THR A 320 -15.45 -9.49 -1.31
CA THR A 320 -14.74 -9.44 -0.03
C THR A 320 -13.43 -8.68 -0.20
N HIS A 321 -12.54 -8.70 0.80
CA HIS A 321 -11.18 -8.14 0.71
C HIS A 321 -10.29 -8.86 -0.30
N SER A 322 -10.52 -10.17 -0.48
CA SER A 322 -9.64 -11.04 -1.25
C SER A 322 -9.99 -11.04 -2.73
N SER A 323 -8.97 -11.27 -3.58
CA SER A 323 -9.12 -11.50 -5.03
C SER A 323 -9.75 -10.34 -5.80
N ILE A 324 -9.52 -9.11 -5.37
CA ILE A 324 -10.02 -7.89 -6.02
C ILE A 324 -8.99 -7.23 -6.95
N GLU A 325 -7.90 -7.92 -7.26
CA GLU A 325 -6.81 -7.40 -8.12
C GLU A 325 -7.30 -7.02 -9.53
N TYR A 326 -8.42 -7.54 -9.98
CA TYR A 326 -9.08 -7.14 -11.24
C TYR A 326 -9.57 -5.68 -11.24
N ARG A 327 -9.57 -5.02 -10.10
CA ARG A 327 -9.91 -3.60 -9.96
C ARG A 327 -8.76 -2.68 -10.32
N TYR A 328 -7.52 -3.12 -10.22
CA TYR A 328 -6.36 -2.29 -10.59
C TYR A 328 -6.45 -1.69 -11.99
N PRO A 329 -6.82 -2.41 -13.06
CA PRO A 329 -6.97 -1.79 -14.38
C PRO A 329 -7.97 -0.63 -14.43
N VAL A 330 -9.06 -0.69 -13.64
CA VAL A 330 -10.06 0.39 -13.58
C VAL A 330 -9.45 1.64 -12.95
N ALA A 331 -8.77 1.46 -11.80
CA ALA A 331 -8.10 2.56 -11.11
C ALA A 331 -6.93 3.15 -11.91
N LEU A 332 -6.12 2.28 -12.54
CA LEU A 332 -4.98 2.74 -13.36
C LEU A 332 -5.44 3.50 -14.60
N ARG A 333 -6.53 3.07 -15.26
CA ARG A 333 -7.14 3.83 -16.35
C ARG A 333 -7.60 5.21 -15.87
N TYR A 334 -8.34 5.26 -14.76
CA TYR A 334 -8.81 6.50 -14.15
C TYR A 334 -7.67 7.47 -13.85
N LEU A 335 -6.58 6.97 -13.25
CA LEU A 335 -5.38 7.77 -12.98
C LEU A 335 -4.69 8.20 -14.29
N ALA A 336 -4.49 7.28 -15.24
CA ALA A 336 -3.83 7.56 -16.50
C ALA A 336 -4.55 8.65 -17.30
N GLU A 337 -5.88 8.62 -17.33
CA GLU A 337 -6.69 9.64 -18.04
C GLU A 337 -6.55 11.03 -17.40
N ARG A 338 -6.57 11.13 -16.07
CA ARG A 338 -6.54 12.41 -15.34
C ARG A 338 -5.14 13.01 -15.17
N LEU A 339 -4.12 12.20 -15.24
CA LEU A 339 -2.74 12.63 -15.04
C LEU A 339 -1.98 12.95 -16.33
N GLN A 340 -2.66 12.88 -17.52
CA GLN A 340 -2.09 13.37 -18.78
C GLN A 340 -1.83 14.88 -18.71
N PRO A 341 -0.89 15.40 -19.53
CA PRO A 341 -0.80 16.84 -19.80
C PRO A 341 -2.14 17.37 -20.33
N MET A 342 -2.52 18.54 -19.86
CA MET A 342 -3.69 19.27 -20.38
C MET A 342 -3.36 19.88 -21.75
#